data_c8fe3973f60a73206b8cf6c6ac97a68f
#
_entry.id   c8fe3973f60a73206b8cf6c6ac97a68f
#
_cell.length_a   1.000
_cell.length_b   1.000
_cell.length_c   1.000
_cell.angle_alpha   90.00
_cell.angle_beta   90.00
_cell.angle_gamma   90.00
#
_symmetry.space_group_name_H-M   'P 1'
#
loop_
_entity.id
_entity.type
_entity.pdbx_description
1 polymer ?
#
loop_
_entity_poly.entity_id
_entity_poly.type
_entity_poly.pdbx_seq_one_letter_code
_entity_poly.pdbx_strand_id
1 'polypeptide(L)'
;MIVKISDNIYSPLGLTTKQYYLAVKAGKSMSRLYSDRWQMAEPFFASLFEEGDVDKAFSLLGDATDYTDFEKICILSASCAIADAGIDASASDVQFFISTTKGNVSLLDNRLEKISADRVLLGVAARKISEYFGNANVPMVVSNACISGVCAQIMAMRSLVSRRCKYAVVIGADSQCRFIVSGFQSFKALSQKRCKPYDATREGLNLGEAAGTIIYTIKEKEDIHQEDWVAVKGAIRNDANHISGPSRTGEGSYRALMTALGNEQADNLAFINAHGTATLYNDEMESIAISRAGLSSVPVNSLKGYYGHTMGAAGIIEPILSMHSIDDGTVLGTLGFESSGVSHPLILSNHNTSTDKHAFMKLLSGFGGCNAAMLYKKWDAL
;
A
#
# COMPACT_ATOMS: atom_id res chain seq x y z
N MET A 1 20.74 -11.34 0.06
CA MET A 1 19.71 -10.52 0.71
C MET A 1 18.58 -10.21 -0.25
N ILE A 2 17.38 -9.87 0.24
CA ILE A 2 16.24 -9.55 -0.64
C ILE A 2 16.26 -8.07 -0.95
N VAL A 3 16.57 -7.73 -2.19
CA VAL A 3 16.82 -6.36 -2.65
C VAL A 3 15.70 -5.94 -3.60
N LYS A 4 15.22 -4.70 -3.42
CA LYS A 4 14.34 -4.04 -4.38
C LYS A 4 15.18 -3.59 -5.59
N ILE A 5 14.79 -4.01 -6.78
CA ILE A 5 15.51 -3.63 -8.02
C ILE A 5 14.74 -2.60 -8.85
N SER A 6 13.42 -2.51 -8.67
CA SER A 6 12.60 -1.50 -9.34
C SER A 6 11.28 -1.31 -8.61
N ASP A 7 10.60 -0.20 -8.89
CA ASP A 7 9.24 0.09 -8.45
C ASP A 7 8.49 1.01 -9.42
N ASN A 8 7.16 0.99 -9.34
CA ASN A 8 6.33 2.04 -9.92
C ASN A 8 5.02 2.21 -9.15
N ILE A 9 4.53 3.45 -9.08
CA ILE A 9 3.20 3.81 -8.59
C ILE A 9 2.42 4.44 -9.74
N TYR A 10 1.21 3.92 -9.98
CA TYR A 10 0.22 4.46 -10.91
C TYR A 10 -1.02 4.90 -10.14
N SER A 11 -1.36 6.19 -10.18
CA SER A 11 -2.45 6.77 -9.39
C SER A 11 -2.96 8.08 -9.99
N PRO A 12 -4.08 8.64 -9.49
CA PRO A 12 -4.55 9.97 -9.89
C PRO A 12 -3.54 11.11 -9.64
N LEU A 13 -2.60 10.94 -8.70
CA LEU A 13 -1.55 11.94 -8.41
C LEU A 13 -0.33 11.85 -9.33
N GLY A 14 -0.15 10.75 -10.04
CA GLY A 14 1.00 10.56 -10.92
C GLY A 14 1.03 9.17 -11.54
N LEU A 15 1.60 9.08 -12.74
CA LEU A 15 1.69 7.85 -13.53
C LEU A 15 2.98 7.07 -13.26
N THR A 16 3.93 7.71 -12.55
CA THR A 16 5.21 7.12 -12.15
C THR A 16 5.49 7.44 -10.69
N THR A 17 6.30 6.62 -10.01
CA THR A 17 6.73 6.86 -8.63
C THR A 17 7.28 8.26 -8.43
N LYS A 18 8.15 8.73 -9.35
CA LYS A 18 8.76 10.06 -9.25
C LYS A 18 7.71 11.18 -9.27
N GLN A 19 6.74 11.12 -10.20
CA GLN A 19 5.67 12.11 -10.27
C GLN A 19 4.81 12.10 -9.00
N TYR A 20 4.46 10.90 -8.54
CA TYR A 20 3.65 10.71 -7.35
C TYR A 20 4.36 11.22 -6.09
N TYR A 21 5.63 10.85 -5.90
CA TYR A 21 6.44 11.31 -4.79
C TYR A 21 6.57 12.85 -4.75
N LEU A 22 6.88 13.48 -5.88
CA LEU A 22 7.00 14.93 -5.96
C LEU A 22 5.66 15.64 -5.67
N ALA A 23 4.54 15.07 -6.09
CA ALA A 23 3.22 15.61 -5.77
C ALA A 23 2.93 15.53 -4.26
N VAL A 24 3.19 14.36 -3.63
CA VAL A 24 3.02 14.18 -2.18
C VAL A 24 3.97 15.09 -1.39
N LYS A 25 5.24 15.18 -1.78
CA LYS A 25 6.24 16.07 -1.16
C LYS A 25 5.83 17.54 -1.21
N ALA A 26 5.17 17.94 -2.31
CA ALA A 26 4.63 19.30 -2.48
C ALA A 26 3.28 19.53 -1.77
N GLY A 27 2.79 18.57 -0.98
CA GLY A 27 1.52 18.69 -0.26
C GLY A 27 0.27 18.57 -1.15
N LYS A 28 0.41 18.12 -2.41
CA LYS A 28 -0.73 17.97 -3.31
C LYS A 28 -1.60 16.77 -2.92
N SER A 29 -2.89 16.91 -3.15
CA SER A 29 -3.87 15.83 -2.96
C SER A 29 -4.89 15.87 -4.09
N MET A 30 -5.31 14.71 -4.58
CA MET A 30 -6.41 14.55 -5.53
C MET A 30 -7.72 14.16 -4.85
N SER A 31 -7.71 14.06 -3.52
CA SER A 31 -8.93 13.75 -2.76
C SER A 31 -9.93 14.89 -2.84
N ARG A 32 -11.17 14.57 -3.22
CA ARG A 32 -12.28 15.53 -3.32
C ARG A 32 -13.60 14.90 -2.86
N LEU A 33 -14.60 15.74 -2.63
CA LEU A 33 -15.95 15.31 -2.29
C LEU A 33 -16.68 14.86 -3.55
N TYR A 34 -17.32 13.70 -3.48
CA TYR A 34 -18.22 13.15 -4.50
C TYR A 34 -19.64 13.08 -3.92
N SER A 35 -20.58 13.81 -4.52
CA SER A 35 -21.99 13.85 -4.08
C SER A 35 -22.87 12.89 -4.90
N ASP A 36 -22.58 12.74 -6.21
CA ASP A 36 -23.46 12.01 -7.13
C ASP A 36 -22.81 10.76 -7.75
N ARG A 37 -21.57 10.44 -7.35
CA ARG A 37 -20.86 9.28 -7.88
C ARG A 37 -21.54 7.99 -7.43
N TRP A 38 -21.83 7.08 -8.37
CA TRP A 38 -22.44 5.76 -8.15
C TRP A 38 -23.79 5.79 -7.40
N GLN A 39 -24.52 6.91 -7.41
CA GLN A 39 -25.81 7.05 -6.71
C GLN A 39 -25.72 6.64 -5.22
N MET A 40 -24.66 7.08 -4.56
CA MET A 40 -24.47 6.81 -3.14
C MET A 40 -25.47 7.58 -2.28
N ALA A 41 -25.89 6.98 -1.15
CA ALA A 41 -26.84 7.61 -0.23
C ALA A 41 -26.26 8.85 0.47
N GLU A 42 -24.95 8.87 0.70
CA GLU A 42 -24.25 9.97 1.34
C GLU A 42 -23.01 10.37 0.53
N PRO A 43 -22.67 11.67 0.50
CA PRO A 43 -21.41 12.12 -0.08
C PRO A 43 -20.21 11.46 0.61
N PHE A 44 -19.11 11.27 -0.14
CA PHE A 44 -17.87 10.72 0.40
C PHE A 44 -16.67 11.42 -0.21
N PHE A 45 -15.58 11.44 0.54
CA PHE A 45 -14.32 12.02 0.11
C PHE A 45 -13.37 10.92 -0.38
N ALA A 46 -12.82 11.07 -1.60
CA ALA A 46 -11.95 10.06 -2.18
C ALA A 46 -10.97 10.65 -3.22
N SER A 47 -9.91 9.91 -3.53
CA SER A 47 -8.99 10.16 -4.63
C SER A 47 -9.21 9.11 -5.71
N LEU A 48 -9.93 9.45 -6.77
CA LEU A 48 -10.31 8.55 -7.85
C LEU A 48 -9.70 9.01 -9.18
N PHE A 49 -9.47 8.06 -10.09
CA PHE A 49 -9.17 8.38 -11.49
C PHE A 49 -10.35 9.11 -12.13
N GLU A 50 -10.05 10.03 -13.04
CA GLU A 50 -11.08 10.61 -13.89
C GLU A 50 -11.57 9.58 -14.90
N GLU A 51 -12.81 9.74 -15.33
CA GLU A 51 -13.43 8.82 -16.29
C GLU A 51 -12.64 8.84 -17.62
N GLY A 52 -12.27 7.66 -18.10
CA GLY A 52 -11.50 7.49 -19.34
C GLY A 52 -9.98 7.65 -19.22
N ASP A 53 -9.44 8.18 -18.09
CA ASP A 53 -7.98 8.37 -17.95
C ASP A 53 -7.23 7.04 -17.98
N VAL A 54 -7.77 6.02 -17.31
CA VAL A 54 -7.17 4.67 -17.29
C VAL A 54 -7.20 4.04 -18.68
N ASP A 55 -8.34 4.16 -19.40
CA ASP A 55 -8.48 3.64 -20.76
C ASP A 55 -7.52 4.31 -21.73
N LYS A 56 -7.42 5.64 -21.65
CA LYS A 56 -6.50 6.43 -22.48
C LYS A 56 -5.05 6.02 -22.24
N ALA A 57 -4.64 5.83 -21.01
CA ALA A 57 -3.30 5.38 -20.68
C ALA A 57 -3.05 3.96 -21.17
N PHE A 58 -4.01 3.06 -20.98
CA PHE A 58 -3.90 1.66 -21.37
C PHE A 58 -3.91 1.45 -22.88
N SER A 59 -4.57 2.30 -23.65
CA SER A 59 -4.64 2.21 -25.11
C SER A 59 -3.27 2.27 -25.81
N LEU A 60 -2.24 2.73 -25.09
CA LEU A 60 -0.84 2.70 -25.55
C LEU A 60 -0.19 1.32 -25.39
N LEU A 61 -0.80 0.42 -24.61
CA LEU A 61 -0.29 -0.91 -24.28
C LEU A 61 -1.11 -2.05 -24.89
N GLY A 62 -2.39 -1.81 -25.23
CA GLY A 62 -3.28 -2.83 -25.76
C GLY A 62 -4.73 -2.37 -25.92
N ASP A 63 -5.61 -3.32 -26.24
CA ASP A 63 -7.06 -3.02 -26.35
C ASP A 63 -7.66 -2.87 -24.93
N ALA A 64 -8.05 -1.64 -24.59
CA ALA A 64 -8.63 -1.32 -23.29
C ALA A 64 -9.95 -2.06 -23.01
N THR A 65 -10.66 -2.54 -24.04
CA THR A 65 -11.94 -3.25 -23.88
C THR A 65 -11.80 -4.68 -23.38
N ASP A 66 -10.59 -5.26 -23.42
CA ASP A 66 -10.31 -6.63 -22.96
C ASP A 66 -9.99 -6.72 -21.46
N TYR A 67 -9.87 -5.57 -20.78
CA TYR A 67 -9.43 -5.48 -19.39
C TYR A 67 -10.35 -4.59 -18.57
N THR A 68 -10.54 -4.93 -17.30
CA THR A 68 -11.20 -4.07 -16.31
C THR A 68 -10.26 -2.95 -15.86
N ASP A 69 -10.79 -1.88 -15.25
CA ASP A 69 -9.95 -0.79 -14.72
C ASP A 69 -8.94 -1.29 -13.68
N PHE A 70 -9.35 -2.21 -12.80
CA PHE A 70 -8.44 -2.86 -11.85
C PHE A 70 -7.27 -3.55 -12.56
N GLU A 71 -7.53 -4.31 -13.61
CA GLU A 71 -6.48 -5.02 -14.36
C GLU A 71 -5.59 -4.05 -15.13
N LYS A 72 -6.18 -3.00 -15.73
CA LYS A 72 -5.43 -1.95 -16.45
C LYS A 72 -4.44 -1.24 -15.54
N ILE A 73 -4.87 -0.80 -14.34
CA ILE A 73 -3.96 -0.11 -13.41
C ILE A 73 -2.85 -1.03 -12.91
N CYS A 74 -3.13 -2.33 -12.69
CA CYS A 74 -2.10 -3.32 -12.37
C CYS A 74 -1.06 -3.44 -13.48
N ILE A 75 -1.51 -3.59 -14.73
CA ILE A 75 -0.65 -3.76 -15.91
C ILE A 75 0.16 -2.48 -16.16
N LEU A 76 -0.47 -1.30 -16.06
CA LEU A 76 0.21 -0.01 -16.23
C LEU A 76 1.36 0.17 -15.23
N SER A 77 1.09 -0.10 -13.95
CA SER A 77 2.12 -0.01 -12.91
C SER A 77 3.23 -1.05 -13.13
N ALA A 78 2.87 -2.30 -13.41
CA ALA A 78 3.84 -3.37 -13.59
C ALA A 78 4.69 -3.20 -14.84
N SER A 79 4.12 -2.72 -15.96
CA SER A 79 4.85 -2.48 -17.20
C SER A 79 6.01 -1.51 -17.00
N CYS A 80 5.78 -0.42 -16.27
CA CYS A 80 6.84 0.55 -15.96
C CYS A 80 7.93 -0.08 -15.07
N ALA A 81 7.56 -0.78 -14.00
CA ALA A 81 8.51 -1.40 -13.10
C ALA A 81 9.33 -2.52 -13.75
N ILE A 82 8.70 -3.35 -14.61
CA ILE A 82 9.36 -4.43 -15.35
C ILE A 82 10.34 -3.87 -16.37
N ALA A 83 9.94 -2.83 -17.10
CA ALA A 83 10.82 -2.17 -18.06
C ALA A 83 12.06 -1.54 -17.38
N ASP A 84 11.86 -0.89 -16.24
CA ASP A 84 12.95 -0.27 -15.46
C ASP A 84 13.89 -1.34 -14.88
N ALA A 85 13.34 -2.47 -14.40
CA ALA A 85 14.13 -3.61 -13.91
C ALA A 85 14.92 -4.34 -15.02
N GLY A 86 14.55 -4.18 -16.29
CA GLY A 86 15.18 -4.86 -17.43
C GLY A 86 15.02 -6.38 -17.39
N ILE A 87 13.95 -6.90 -16.79
CA ILE A 87 13.69 -8.34 -16.69
C ILE A 87 12.74 -8.83 -17.79
N ASP A 88 12.93 -10.09 -18.22
CA ASP A 88 11.94 -10.77 -19.06
C ASP A 88 10.82 -11.33 -18.18
N ALA A 89 9.69 -10.64 -18.15
CA ALA A 89 8.54 -11.02 -17.33
C ALA A 89 7.90 -12.36 -17.74
N SER A 90 8.14 -12.85 -18.97
CA SER A 90 7.63 -14.14 -19.45
C SER A 90 8.45 -15.33 -18.95
N ALA A 91 9.65 -15.09 -18.43
CA ALA A 91 10.56 -16.13 -17.99
C ALA A 91 9.98 -16.97 -16.85
N SER A 92 10.30 -18.28 -16.83
CA SER A 92 9.78 -19.22 -15.84
C SER A 92 10.30 -18.98 -14.41
N ASP A 93 11.38 -18.23 -14.26
CA ASP A 93 11.95 -17.82 -12.96
C ASP A 93 11.39 -16.50 -12.42
N VAL A 94 10.41 -15.90 -13.11
CA VAL A 94 9.65 -14.73 -12.66
C VAL A 94 8.31 -15.16 -12.08
N GLN A 95 8.00 -14.76 -10.87
CA GLN A 95 6.74 -15.05 -10.19
C GLN A 95 5.97 -13.76 -9.88
N PHE A 96 4.69 -13.73 -10.27
CA PHE A 96 3.77 -12.64 -9.95
C PHE A 96 3.06 -12.88 -8.61
N PHE A 97 3.01 -11.84 -7.78
CA PHE A 97 2.26 -11.76 -6.52
C PHE A 97 1.31 -10.58 -6.62
N ILE A 98 0.01 -10.82 -6.53
CA ILE A 98 -1.00 -9.78 -6.70
C ILE A 98 -1.77 -9.61 -5.40
N SER A 99 -1.70 -8.42 -4.83
CA SER A 99 -2.46 -8.04 -3.63
C SER A 99 -3.62 -7.14 -3.98
N THR A 100 -4.80 -7.52 -3.50
CA THR A 100 -6.03 -6.75 -3.66
C THR A 100 -7.03 -7.17 -2.59
N THR A 101 -7.95 -6.28 -2.25
CA THR A 101 -9.02 -6.63 -1.32
C THR A 101 -10.24 -7.19 -2.05
N LYS A 102 -10.52 -6.74 -3.27
CA LYS A 102 -11.75 -7.01 -4.00
C LYS A 102 -11.57 -7.35 -5.48
N GLY A 103 -10.39 -7.03 -6.08
CA GLY A 103 -10.17 -7.22 -7.52
C GLY A 103 -11.26 -6.57 -8.37
N ASN A 104 -11.84 -7.34 -9.26
CA ASN A 104 -12.88 -6.92 -10.21
C ASN A 104 -14.30 -6.88 -9.62
N VAL A 105 -14.48 -6.56 -8.33
CA VAL A 105 -15.80 -6.54 -7.70
C VAL A 105 -16.79 -5.57 -8.39
N SER A 106 -16.30 -4.56 -9.10
CA SER A 106 -17.12 -3.65 -9.91
C SER A 106 -17.95 -4.34 -10.99
N LEU A 107 -17.55 -5.53 -11.43
CA LEU A 107 -18.32 -6.35 -12.38
C LEU A 107 -19.66 -6.86 -11.80
N LEU A 108 -19.84 -6.81 -10.48
CA LEU A 108 -21.13 -7.13 -9.83
C LEU A 108 -22.15 -6.02 -10.05
N ASP A 109 -21.69 -4.75 -10.13
CA ASP A 109 -22.55 -3.59 -10.37
C ASP A 109 -22.71 -3.31 -11.87
N ASN A 110 -21.63 -3.41 -12.65
CA ASN A 110 -21.60 -3.10 -14.08
C ASN A 110 -20.96 -4.26 -14.86
N ARG A 111 -21.80 -5.05 -15.53
CA ARG A 111 -21.33 -6.08 -16.45
C ARG A 111 -20.78 -5.44 -17.73
N LEU A 112 -19.57 -5.76 -18.08
CA LEU A 112 -18.94 -5.36 -19.34
C LEU A 112 -19.17 -6.48 -20.36
N GLU A 113 -19.76 -6.19 -21.52
CA GLU A 113 -20.17 -7.19 -22.51
C GLU A 113 -19.06 -8.12 -22.98
N LYS A 114 -17.84 -7.59 -23.12
CA LYS A 114 -16.66 -8.36 -23.57
C LYS A 114 -15.92 -9.07 -22.43
N ILE A 115 -16.28 -8.88 -21.17
CA ILE A 115 -15.58 -9.43 -20.02
C ILE A 115 -16.40 -10.52 -19.36
N SER A 116 -15.84 -11.72 -19.25
CA SER A 116 -16.49 -12.85 -18.60
C SER A 116 -16.77 -12.57 -17.11
N ALA A 117 -17.92 -13.03 -16.62
CA ALA A 117 -18.34 -12.81 -15.24
C ALA A 117 -17.42 -13.49 -14.19
N ASP A 118 -16.73 -14.56 -14.57
CA ASP A 118 -15.77 -15.25 -13.69
C ASP A 118 -14.53 -14.42 -13.40
N ARG A 119 -14.27 -13.32 -14.15
CA ARG A 119 -13.22 -12.34 -13.87
C ARG A 119 -13.38 -11.64 -12.50
N VAL A 120 -14.54 -11.76 -11.86
CA VAL A 120 -14.73 -11.33 -10.47
C VAL A 120 -13.90 -12.17 -9.49
N LEU A 121 -13.59 -13.43 -9.87
CA LEU A 121 -12.74 -14.29 -9.07
C LEU A 121 -11.28 -13.79 -9.11
N LEU A 122 -10.71 -13.56 -7.95
CA LEU A 122 -9.39 -12.95 -7.82
C LEU A 122 -8.29 -13.72 -8.57
N GLY A 123 -8.34 -15.05 -8.54
CA GLY A 123 -7.39 -15.91 -9.27
C GLY A 123 -7.50 -15.79 -10.80
N VAL A 124 -8.71 -15.58 -11.32
CA VAL A 124 -8.97 -15.37 -12.77
C VAL A 124 -8.44 -14.01 -13.20
N ALA A 125 -8.76 -12.95 -12.44
CA ALA A 125 -8.24 -11.61 -12.68
C ALA A 125 -6.69 -11.57 -12.64
N ALA A 126 -6.11 -12.20 -11.63
CA ALA A 126 -4.65 -12.26 -11.48
C ALA A 126 -3.98 -13.00 -12.65
N ARG A 127 -4.57 -14.11 -13.10
CA ARG A 127 -4.08 -14.85 -14.27
C ARG A 127 -4.11 -13.95 -15.52
N LYS A 128 -5.20 -13.23 -15.76
CA LYS A 128 -5.32 -12.30 -16.88
C LYS A 128 -4.23 -11.22 -16.87
N ILE A 129 -3.87 -10.73 -15.68
CA ILE A 129 -2.77 -9.76 -15.52
C ILE A 129 -1.42 -10.41 -15.87
N SER A 130 -1.11 -11.62 -15.36
CA SER A 130 0.17 -12.29 -15.66
C SER A 130 0.27 -12.74 -17.11
N GLU A 131 -0.83 -13.18 -17.73
CA GLU A 131 -0.91 -13.55 -19.15
C GLU A 131 -0.61 -12.36 -20.08
N TYR A 132 -0.95 -11.14 -19.69
CA TYR A 132 -0.57 -9.93 -20.43
C TYR A 132 0.95 -9.85 -20.66
N PHE A 133 1.73 -10.27 -19.67
CA PHE A 133 3.19 -10.31 -19.73
C PHE A 133 3.76 -11.60 -20.30
N GLY A 134 2.92 -12.48 -20.85
CA GLY A 134 3.34 -13.78 -21.39
C GLY A 134 3.80 -14.78 -20.32
N ASN A 135 3.55 -14.51 -19.03
CA ASN A 135 4.02 -15.37 -17.95
C ASN A 135 3.10 -16.58 -17.76
N ALA A 136 3.67 -17.78 -17.90
CA ALA A 136 2.93 -19.04 -17.76
C ALA A 136 2.77 -19.52 -16.31
N ASN A 137 3.50 -18.96 -15.36
CA ASN A 137 3.39 -19.33 -13.96
C ASN A 137 2.04 -18.90 -13.39
N VAL A 138 1.50 -19.71 -12.49
CA VAL A 138 0.27 -19.35 -11.78
C VAL A 138 0.57 -18.21 -10.81
N PRO A 139 -0.05 -17.02 -10.97
CA PRO A 139 0.19 -15.91 -10.06
C PRO A 139 -0.32 -16.23 -8.65
N MET A 140 0.39 -15.76 -7.64
CA MET A 140 -0.05 -15.86 -6.25
C MET A 140 -0.91 -14.66 -5.88
N VAL A 141 -2.16 -14.91 -5.48
CA VAL A 141 -3.09 -13.87 -5.05
C VAL A 141 -3.09 -13.78 -3.53
N VAL A 142 -2.98 -12.57 -3.02
CA VAL A 142 -3.04 -12.28 -1.59
C VAL A 142 -4.16 -11.30 -1.30
N SER A 143 -5.17 -11.76 -0.57
CA SER A 143 -6.29 -10.94 -0.12
C SER A 143 -6.47 -11.10 1.39
N ASN A 144 -6.00 -10.13 2.15
CA ASN A 144 -6.09 -10.07 3.60
C ASN A 144 -6.36 -8.64 4.05
N ALA A 145 -7.55 -8.15 3.70
CA ALA A 145 -7.97 -6.77 3.96
C ALA A 145 -6.86 -5.75 3.60
N CYS A 146 -6.70 -4.71 4.40
CA CYS A 146 -5.76 -3.61 4.12
C CYS A 146 -4.28 -4.01 4.24
N ILE A 147 -3.97 -5.14 4.87
CA ILE A 147 -2.58 -5.62 5.00
C ILE A 147 -2.10 -6.45 3.80
N SER A 148 -2.96 -6.67 2.79
CA SER A 148 -2.68 -7.53 1.63
C SER A 148 -1.33 -7.24 0.97
N GLY A 149 -0.97 -5.97 0.79
CA GLY A 149 0.29 -5.57 0.15
C GLY A 149 1.53 -6.01 0.92
N VAL A 150 1.56 -5.85 2.24
CA VAL A 150 2.67 -6.35 3.08
C VAL A 150 2.67 -7.88 3.11
N CYS A 151 1.50 -8.53 3.16
CA CYS A 151 1.41 -9.98 3.08
C CYS A 151 2.00 -10.52 1.76
N ALA A 152 1.71 -9.87 0.62
CA ALA A 152 2.25 -10.25 -0.68
C ALA A 152 3.78 -10.11 -0.72
N GLN A 153 4.33 -9.05 -0.17
CA GLN A 153 5.78 -8.87 -0.06
C GLN A 153 6.42 -9.97 0.81
N ILE A 154 5.83 -10.31 1.95
CA ILE A 154 6.32 -11.41 2.81
C ILE A 154 6.28 -12.75 2.07
N MET A 155 5.23 -13.02 1.27
CA MET A 155 5.15 -14.23 0.44
C MET A 155 6.23 -14.23 -0.65
N ALA A 156 6.45 -13.10 -1.31
CA ALA A 156 7.51 -12.91 -2.30
C ALA A 156 8.90 -13.18 -1.68
N MET A 157 9.18 -12.60 -0.52
CA MET A 157 10.42 -12.84 0.23
C MET A 157 10.66 -14.33 0.50
N ARG A 158 9.60 -15.04 0.96
CA ARG A 158 9.68 -16.49 1.23
C ARG A 158 9.92 -17.30 -0.04
N SER A 159 9.30 -16.92 -1.16
CA SER A 159 9.48 -17.58 -2.46
C SER A 159 10.88 -17.40 -3.00
N LEU A 160 11.44 -16.21 -2.88
CA LEU A 160 12.83 -15.90 -3.23
C LEU A 160 13.83 -16.71 -2.36
N VAL A 161 13.67 -16.69 -1.03
CA VAL A 161 14.55 -17.43 -0.11
C VAL A 161 14.48 -18.94 -0.36
N SER A 162 13.31 -19.47 -0.69
CA SER A 162 13.13 -20.89 -1.04
C SER A 162 13.50 -21.22 -2.50
N ARG A 163 14.06 -20.24 -3.24
CA ARG A 163 14.49 -20.38 -4.64
C ARG A 163 13.40 -20.88 -5.60
N ARG A 164 12.13 -20.55 -5.30
CA ARG A 164 11.00 -20.85 -6.20
C ARG A 164 10.93 -19.90 -7.39
N CYS A 165 11.51 -18.71 -7.26
CA CYS A 165 11.69 -17.73 -8.32
C CYS A 165 13.00 -16.97 -8.11
N LYS A 166 13.50 -16.38 -9.19
CA LYS A 166 14.65 -15.45 -9.18
C LYS A 166 14.18 -14.01 -9.02
N TYR A 167 13.07 -13.68 -9.67
CA TYR A 167 12.44 -12.37 -9.57
C TYR A 167 11.00 -12.50 -9.06
N ALA A 168 10.65 -11.64 -8.12
CA ALA A 168 9.29 -11.53 -7.58
C ALA A 168 8.69 -10.18 -7.98
N VAL A 169 7.69 -10.18 -8.87
CA VAL A 169 6.92 -9.01 -9.26
C VAL A 169 5.72 -8.91 -8.33
N VAL A 170 5.74 -7.96 -7.40
CA VAL A 170 4.69 -7.78 -6.39
C VAL A 170 3.85 -6.56 -6.75
N ILE A 171 2.60 -6.81 -7.15
CA ILE A 171 1.64 -5.78 -7.56
C ILE A 171 0.58 -5.65 -6.47
N GLY A 172 0.29 -4.43 -6.03
CA GLY A 172 -0.83 -4.15 -5.14
C GLY A 172 -1.75 -3.10 -5.74
N ALA A 173 -3.04 -3.43 -5.86
CA ALA A 173 -4.02 -2.52 -6.44
C ALA A 173 -5.41 -2.71 -5.85
N ASP A 174 -6.16 -1.63 -5.78
CA ASP A 174 -7.62 -1.64 -5.69
C ASP A 174 -8.19 -0.42 -6.44
N SER A 175 -9.25 -0.64 -7.18
CA SER A 175 -10.14 0.39 -7.74
C SER A 175 -11.38 0.53 -6.85
N GLN A 176 -12.05 1.68 -6.92
CA GLN A 176 -13.25 1.94 -6.14
C GLN A 176 -14.52 1.71 -6.96
N CYS A 177 -15.59 1.31 -6.29
CA CYS A 177 -16.91 1.15 -6.89
C CYS A 177 -17.99 1.29 -5.82
N ARG A 178 -19.26 1.29 -6.27
CA ARG A 178 -20.41 1.39 -5.38
C ARG A 178 -20.39 0.38 -4.24
N PHE A 179 -20.08 -0.89 -4.54
CA PHE A 179 -20.01 -1.96 -3.54
C PHE A 179 -19.05 -1.61 -2.39
N ILE A 180 -17.85 -1.13 -2.72
CA ILE A 180 -16.82 -0.79 -1.72
C ILE A 180 -17.26 0.40 -0.88
N VAL A 181 -17.69 1.50 -1.53
CA VAL A 181 -18.09 2.73 -0.83
C VAL A 181 -19.30 2.45 0.08
N SER A 182 -20.32 1.71 -0.40
CA SER A 182 -21.47 1.30 0.42
C SER A 182 -21.05 0.50 1.65
N GLY A 183 -20.11 -0.43 1.49
CA GLY A 183 -19.57 -1.21 2.60
C GLY A 183 -18.94 -0.34 3.67
N PHE A 184 -18.09 0.60 3.28
CA PHE A 184 -17.43 1.51 4.24
C PHE A 184 -18.41 2.52 4.86
N GLN A 185 -19.44 2.99 4.12
CA GLN A 185 -20.51 3.81 4.68
C GLN A 185 -21.32 3.04 5.72
N SER A 186 -21.64 1.77 5.48
CA SER A 186 -22.38 0.93 6.43
C SER A 186 -21.65 0.76 7.77
N PHE A 187 -20.31 0.78 7.76
CA PHE A 187 -19.47 0.78 8.96
C PHE A 187 -19.29 2.18 9.58
N LYS A 188 -19.85 3.25 8.97
CA LYS A 188 -19.63 4.64 9.37
C LYS A 188 -18.14 4.99 9.45
N ALA A 189 -17.33 4.46 8.54
CA ALA A 189 -15.88 4.63 8.53
C ALA A 189 -15.42 5.76 7.60
N LEU A 190 -16.29 6.22 6.67
CA LEU A 190 -15.96 7.28 5.71
C LEU A 190 -16.21 8.67 6.29
N SER A 191 -15.26 9.57 6.03
CA SER A 191 -15.44 11.00 6.26
C SER A 191 -15.92 11.71 4.99
N GLN A 192 -16.76 12.73 5.17
CA GLN A 192 -17.16 13.68 4.12
C GLN A 192 -16.19 14.86 4.01
N LYS A 193 -15.09 14.85 4.78
CA LYS A 193 -13.99 15.81 4.75
C LYS A 193 -12.69 15.07 4.48
N ARG A 194 -11.62 15.81 4.18
CA ARG A 194 -10.28 15.20 4.09
C ARG A 194 -9.93 14.51 5.41
N CYS A 195 -9.47 13.28 5.32
CA CYS A 195 -9.04 12.54 6.50
C CYS A 195 -7.79 13.18 7.12
N LYS A 196 -7.76 13.18 8.46
CA LYS A 196 -6.72 13.78 9.29
C LYS A 196 -6.15 12.71 10.22
N PRO A 197 -5.22 11.86 9.78
CA PRO A 197 -4.68 10.80 10.62
C PRO A 197 -4.11 11.34 11.93
N TYR A 198 -4.47 10.69 13.05
CA TYR A 198 -4.08 11.01 14.43
C TYR A 198 -4.57 12.36 14.98
N ASP A 199 -5.24 13.17 14.19
CA ASP A 199 -5.72 14.49 14.62
C ASP A 199 -6.89 14.38 15.61
N ALA A 200 -6.99 15.37 16.51
CA ALA A 200 -8.07 15.44 17.48
C ALA A 200 -9.46 15.63 16.83
N THR A 201 -9.51 16.20 15.63
CA THR A 201 -10.73 16.44 14.85
C THR A 201 -10.98 15.40 13.76
N ARG A 202 -10.29 14.23 13.79
CA ARG A 202 -10.49 13.16 12.82
C ARG A 202 -11.89 12.58 12.88
N GLU A 203 -12.50 12.35 11.73
CA GLU A 203 -13.88 11.88 11.63
C GLU A 203 -14.03 10.58 10.84
N GLY A 204 -12.95 10.05 10.29
CA GLY A 204 -12.96 8.84 9.45
C GLY A 204 -11.99 8.90 8.30
N LEU A 205 -11.94 7.82 7.53
CA LEU A 205 -11.03 7.66 6.40
C LEU A 205 -11.60 8.24 5.10
N ASN A 206 -10.72 8.47 4.15
CA ASN A 206 -11.06 8.63 2.75
C ASN A 206 -10.57 7.41 1.97
N LEU A 207 -11.23 7.09 0.85
CA LEU A 207 -10.80 6.04 -0.06
C LEU A 207 -9.89 6.60 -1.15
N GLY A 208 -9.06 5.74 -1.75
CA GLY A 208 -8.22 6.09 -2.87
C GLY A 208 -8.05 4.94 -3.86
N GLU A 209 -7.73 5.28 -5.10
CA GLU A 209 -7.37 4.33 -6.15
C GLU A 209 -5.88 4.44 -6.44
N ALA A 210 -5.21 3.31 -6.54
CA ALA A 210 -3.84 3.23 -7.01
C ALA A 210 -3.46 1.79 -7.34
N ALA A 211 -2.42 1.65 -8.15
CA ALA A 211 -1.62 0.44 -8.26
C ALA A 211 -0.16 0.76 -7.92
N GLY A 212 0.49 -0.12 -7.20
CA GLY A 212 1.93 -0.07 -6.96
C GLY A 212 2.56 -1.40 -7.33
N THR A 213 3.78 -1.35 -7.85
CA THR A 213 4.57 -2.53 -8.17
C THR A 213 5.95 -2.38 -7.55
N ILE A 214 6.42 -3.44 -6.87
CA ILE A 214 7.80 -3.57 -6.42
C ILE A 214 8.36 -4.87 -7.00
N ILE A 215 9.58 -4.83 -7.51
CA ILE A 215 10.28 -6.02 -7.99
C ILE A 215 11.46 -6.32 -7.06
N TYR A 216 11.49 -7.56 -6.58
CA TYR A 216 12.53 -8.07 -5.69
C TYR A 216 13.34 -9.19 -6.34
N THR A 217 14.62 -9.25 -5.96
CA THR A 217 15.51 -10.39 -6.22
C THR A 217 16.39 -10.67 -5.00
N ILE A 218 17.12 -11.77 -5.02
CA ILE A 218 18.21 -12.00 -4.05
C ILE A 218 19.52 -11.56 -4.69
N LYS A 219 20.27 -10.73 -3.97
CA LYS A 219 21.67 -10.41 -4.28
C LYS A 219 22.57 -11.00 -3.20
N GLU A 220 23.76 -11.45 -3.60
CA GLU A 220 24.84 -11.76 -2.66
C GLU A 220 25.39 -10.46 -2.10
N LYS A 221 26.09 -10.53 -0.99
CA LYS A 221 26.55 -9.34 -0.25
C LYS A 221 27.45 -8.43 -1.09
N GLU A 222 28.26 -9.04 -1.94
CA GLU A 222 29.22 -8.38 -2.82
C GLU A 222 28.57 -7.61 -3.98
N ASP A 223 27.33 -7.97 -4.33
CA ASP A 223 26.58 -7.41 -5.46
C ASP A 223 25.60 -6.31 -5.03
N ILE A 224 25.58 -5.97 -3.73
CA ILE A 224 24.66 -4.96 -3.18
C ILE A 224 25.37 -3.60 -3.14
N HIS A 225 24.71 -2.58 -3.68
CA HIS A 225 25.20 -1.19 -3.68
C HIS A 225 24.64 -0.41 -2.49
N GLN A 226 25.29 0.69 -2.13
CA GLN A 226 24.88 1.52 -0.97
C GLN A 226 23.44 2.05 -1.08
N GLU A 227 23.00 2.33 -2.32
CA GLU A 227 21.67 2.84 -2.59
C GLU A 227 20.57 1.77 -2.56
N ASP A 228 20.94 0.48 -2.54
CA ASP A 228 19.98 -0.63 -2.61
C ASP A 228 19.12 -0.70 -1.35
N TRP A 229 17.82 -0.82 -1.55
CA TRP A 229 16.86 -1.06 -0.48
C TRP A 229 16.66 -2.55 -0.23
N VAL A 230 16.80 -2.93 1.02
CA VAL A 230 16.63 -4.31 1.48
C VAL A 230 15.33 -4.45 2.25
N ALA A 231 14.50 -5.41 1.85
CA ALA A 231 13.38 -5.89 2.63
C ALA A 231 13.91 -6.86 3.72
N VAL A 232 14.04 -6.35 4.95
CA VAL A 232 14.77 -7.06 6.00
C VAL A 232 13.92 -8.15 6.64
N LYS A 233 12.74 -7.78 7.17
CA LYS A 233 11.88 -8.69 7.91
C LYS A 233 10.45 -8.19 7.93
N GLY A 234 9.51 -9.12 7.74
CA GLY A 234 8.08 -8.85 7.85
C GLY A 234 7.38 -9.81 8.81
N ALA A 235 6.28 -9.36 9.40
CA ALA A 235 5.46 -10.16 10.30
C ALA A 235 3.98 -9.85 10.11
N ILE A 236 3.15 -10.89 10.29
CA ILE A 236 1.69 -10.83 10.28
C ILE A 236 1.19 -11.39 11.60
N ARG A 237 0.24 -10.71 12.24
CA ARG A 237 -0.43 -11.16 13.47
C ARG A 237 -1.92 -10.84 13.37
N ASN A 238 -2.71 -11.55 14.17
CA ASN A 238 -4.15 -11.30 14.26
C ASN A 238 -4.53 -11.00 15.71
N ASP A 239 -5.39 -9.99 15.91
CA ASP A 239 -5.92 -9.62 17.22
C ASP A 239 -6.94 -10.61 17.76
N ALA A 240 -7.66 -11.31 16.86
CA ALA A 240 -8.83 -12.13 17.16
C ALA A 240 -9.87 -11.40 18.06
N ASN A 241 -10.00 -10.08 17.88
CA ASN A 241 -10.84 -9.24 18.71
C ASN A 241 -12.25 -9.04 18.15
N HIS A 242 -12.37 -8.37 17.00
CA HIS A 242 -13.65 -8.03 16.37
C HIS A 242 -13.50 -7.93 14.86
N ILE A 243 -14.60 -8.11 14.11
CA ILE A 243 -14.57 -8.10 12.64
C ILE A 243 -14.17 -6.74 12.05
N SER A 244 -14.54 -5.64 12.67
CA SER A 244 -14.26 -4.27 12.18
C SER A 244 -13.52 -3.39 13.17
N GLY A 245 -13.42 -3.79 14.44
CA GLY A 245 -12.75 -3.03 15.48
C GLY A 245 -11.39 -3.63 15.86
N PRO A 246 -10.32 -2.82 15.99
CA PRO A 246 -9.01 -3.30 16.43
C PRO A 246 -9.02 -3.66 17.92
N SER A 247 -8.01 -4.38 18.37
CA SER A 247 -7.75 -4.65 19.78
C SER A 247 -7.56 -3.35 20.56
N ARG A 248 -8.21 -3.23 21.72
CA ARG A 248 -8.03 -2.06 22.61
C ARG A 248 -6.62 -1.92 23.17
N THR A 249 -5.86 -3.00 23.19
CA THR A 249 -4.47 -3.03 23.70
C THR A 249 -3.44 -2.97 22.59
N GLY A 250 -3.86 -2.97 21.31
CA GLY A 250 -2.98 -3.01 20.14
C GLY A 250 -2.10 -4.28 20.08
N GLU A 251 -2.56 -5.40 20.66
CA GLU A 251 -1.73 -6.60 20.85
C GLU A 251 -1.19 -7.17 19.54
N GLY A 252 -2.05 -7.31 18.51
CA GLY A 252 -1.64 -7.86 17.22
C GLY A 252 -0.65 -6.92 16.51
N SER A 253 -0.91 -5.62 16.50
CA SER A 253 -0.01 -4.61 15.93
C SER A 253 1.32 -4.58 16.67
N TYR A 254 1.31 -4.56 18.01
CA TYR A 254 2.50 -4.64 18.85
C TYR A 254 3.35 -5.89 18.53
N ARG A 255 2.73 -7.07 18.49
CA ARG A 255 3.45 -8.32 18.18
C ARG A 255 4.00 -8.35 16.75
N ALA A 256 3.26 -7.82 15.77
CA ALA A 256 3.75 -7.71 14.41
C ALA A 256 4.96 -6.77 14.35
N LEU A 257 4.86 -5.60 14.97
CA LEU A 257 5.92 -4.60 15.08
C LEU A 257 7.19 -5.18 15.72
N MET A 258 7.09 -5.75 16.92
CA MET A 258 8.23 -6.33 17.64
C MET A 258 8.89 -7.47 16.86
N THR A 259 8.09 -8.30 16.17
CA THR A 259 8.63 -9.38 15.35
C THR A 259 9.38 -8.86 14.14
N ALA A 260 8.84 -7.85 13.45
CA ALA A 260 9.48 -7.24 12.28
C ALA A 260 10.72 -6.42 12.66
N LEU A 261 10.66 -5.68 13.77
CA LEU A 261 11.77 -4.91 14.31
C LEU A 261 12.96 -5.81 14.65
N GLY A 262 12.72 -6.95 15.29
CA GLY A 262 13.79 -7.88 15.70
C GLY A 262 14.75 -7.22 16.68
N ASN A 263 16.03 -7.13 16.31
CA ASN A 263 17.08 -6.51 17.11
C ASN A 263 17.39 -5.06 16.70
N GLU A 264 16.62 -4.50 15.77
CA GLU A 264 16.83 -3.13 15.31
C GLU A 264 16.57 -2.13 16.44
N GLN A 265 17.37 -1.08 16.50
CA GLN A 265 17.27 -0.05 17.52
C GLN A 265 16.36 1.09 17.05
N ALA A 266 15.58 1.67 17.95
CA ALA A 266 14.72 2.82 17.66
C ALA A 266 15.49 3.99 17.05
N ASP A 267 16.72 4.22 17.52
CA ASP A 267 17.56 5.33 17.07
C ASP A 267 18.05 5.20 15.62
N ASN A 268 17.99 4.02 15.03
CA ASN A 268 18.33 3.80 13.63
C ASN A 268 17.14 4.08 12.69
N LEU A 269 15.91 4.14 13.22
CA LEU A 269 14.72 4.37 12.41
C LEU A 269 14.55 5.86 12.09
N ALA A 270 14.41 6.18 10.80
CA ALA A 270 14.03 7.51 10.35
C ALA A 270 12.59 7.84 10.80
N PHE A 271 11.68 6.87 10.61
CA PHE A 271 10.28 6.99 11.01
C PHE A 271 9.55 5.65 10.99
N ILE A 272 8.34 5.67 11.52
CA ILE A 272 7.33 4.62 11.36
C ILE A 272 6.28 5.15 10.39
N ASN A 273 6.15 4.55 9.21
CA ASN A 273 5.01 4.79 8.33
C ASN A 273 3.85 3.93 8.82
N ALA A 274 2.95 4.54 9.54
CA ALA A 274 1.84 3.87 10.21
C ALA A 274 0.64 3.65 9.27
N HIS A 275 -0.34 2.86 9.72
CA HIS A 275 -1.58 2.69 8.97
C HIS A 275 -2.38 3.99 8.95
N GLY A 276 -2.60 4.63 10.10
CA GLY A 276 -3.12 5.98 10.26
C GLY A 276 -4.30 6.31 9.33
N THR A 277 -5.48 5.81 9.65
CA THR A 277 -6.67 5.92 8.79
C THR A 277 -7.57 7.11 9.12
N ALA A 278 -7.21 7.91 10.13
CA ALA A 278 -8.07 8.94 10.69
C ALA A 278 -9.38 8.41 11.31
N THR A 279 -9.46 7.11 11.58
CA THR A 279 -10.56 6.53 12.37
C THR A 279 -10.20 6.54 13.86
N LEU A 280 -11.18 6.78 14.72
CA LEU A 280 -10.95 6.94 16.16
C LEU A 280 -10.24 5.72 16.76
N TYR A 281 -10.68 4.53 16.41
CA TYR A 281 -10.19 3.29 17.01
C TYR A 281 -8.85 2.81 16.46
N ASN A 282 -8.62 2.94 15.15
CA ASN A 282 -7.36 2.48 14.56
C ASN A 282 -6.18 3.35 15.03
N ASP A 283 -6.32 4.66 14.94
CA ASP A 283 -5.22 5.58 15.28
C ASP A 283 -4.89 5.49 16.78
N GLU A 284 -5.91 5.31 17.62
CA GLU A 284 -5.72 5.03 19.05
C GLU A 284 -4.96 3.72 19.28
N MET A 285 -5.38 2.63 18.63
CA MET A 285 -4.74 1.32 18.73
C MET A 285 -3.27 1.35 18.32
N GLU A 286 -2.95 2.06 17.21
CA GLU A 286 -1.57 2.17 16.74
C GLU A 286 -0.70 2.97 17.72
N SER A 287 -1.23 4.06 18.30
CA SER A 287 -0.52 4.85 19.30
C SER A 287 -0.13 4.00 20.52
N ILE A 288 -1.06 3.15 20.97
CA ILE A 288 -0.81 2.19 22.06
C ILE A 288 0.27 1.16 21.66
N ALA A 289 0.16 0.59 20.46
CA ALA A 289 1.10 -0.44 19.99
C ALA A 289 2.53 0.12 19.86
N ILE A 290 2.69 1.30 19.29
CA ILE A 290 3.98 1.99 19.12
C ILE A 290 4.58 2.34 20.50
N SER A 291 3.78 2.86 21.42
CA SER A 291 4.21 3.19 22.77
C SER A 291 4.66 1.94 23.53
N ARG A 292 3.89 0.85 23.48
CA ARG A 292 4.23 -0.44 24.09
C ARG A 292 5.53 -1.04 23.53
N ALA A 293 5.83 -0.76 22.26
CA ALA A 293 7.08 -1.20 21.64
C ALA A 293 8.29 -0.36 22.04
N GLY A 294 8.12 0.69 22.86
CA GLY A 294 9.19 1.60 23.25
C GLY A 294 9.64 2.54 22.11
N LEU A 295 8.80 2.75 21.10
CA LEU A 295 9.13 3.51 19.90
C LEU A 295 8.50 4.91 19.86
N SER A 296 8.04 5.44 21.00
CA SER A 296 7.42 6.79 21.08
C SER A 296 8.36 7.93 20.71
N SER A 297 9.69 7.70 20.73
CA SER A 297 10.70 8.67 20.29
C SER A 297 10.97 8.64 18.78
N VAL A 298 10.41 7.69 18.04
CA VAL A 298 10.56 7.58 16.59
C VAL A 298 9.49 8.43 15.91
N PRO A 299 9.83 9.27 14.93
CA PRO A 299 8.84 10.00 14.14
C PRO A 299 7.81 9.06 13.51
N VAL A 300 6.55 9.48 13.46
CA VAL A 300 5.46 8.71 12.85
C VAL A 300 4.82 9.54 11.75
N ASN A 301 4.48 8.92 10.63
CA ASN A 301 3.64 9.55 9.61
C ASN A 301 2.55 8.61 9.10
N SER A 302 1.50 9.22 8.53
CA SER A 302 0.54 8.56 7.67
C SER A 302 0.34 9.38 6.40
N LEU A 303 0.38 8.71 5.26
CA LEU A 303 0.28 9.36 3.95
C LEU A 303 -1.16 9.41 3.41
N LYS A 304 -2.12 8.85 4.14
CA LYS A 304 -3.52 8.77 3.68
C LYS A 304 -4.24 10.12 3.56
N GLY A 305 -3.76 11.17 4.22
CA GLY A 305 -4.25 12.54 4.02
C GLY A 305 -4.05 13.05 2.59
N TYR A 306 -3.07 12.53 1.85
CA TYR A 306 -2.76 12.95 0.47
C TYR A 306 -3.66 12.27 -0.57
N TYR A 307 -3.96 10.98 -0.41
CA TYR A 307 -4.58 10.18 -1.47
C TYR A 307 -5.63 9.17 -0.97
N GLY A 308 -5.99 9.25 0.30
CA GLY A 308 -6.93 8.32 0.89
C GLY A 308 -6.32 6.93 1.16
N HIS A 309 -7.17 6.00 1.54
CA HIS A 309 -6.80 4.62 1.79
C HIS A 309 -6.94 3.78 0.52
N THR A 310 -5.84 3.31 -0.03
CA THR A 310 -5.78 2.51 -1.26
C THR A 310 -5.86 1.00 -1.02
N MET A 311 -6.33 0.60 0.15
CA MET A 311 -6.63 -0.77 0.57
C MET A 311 -5.50 -1.78 0.25
N GLY A 312 -5.68 -2.71 -0.72
CA GLY A 312 -4.68 -3.71 -1.07
C GLY A 312 -3.39 -3.15 -1.67
N ALA A 313 -3.43 -1.93 -2.23
CA ALA A 313 -2.25 -1.23 -2.71
C ALA A 313 -1.44 -0.54 -1.59
N ALA A 314 -2.07 -0.20 -0.46
CA ALA A 314 -1.45 0.59 0.61
C ALA A 314 -0.10 0.00 1.08
N GLY A 315 -0.05 -1.32 1.24
CA GLY A 315 1.17 -2.03 1.65
C GLY A 315 2.26 -2.09 0.58
N ILE A 316 2.05 -1.57 -0.60
CA ILE A 316 3.03 -1.46 -1.68
C ILE A 316 3.42 0.00 -1.90
N ILE A 317 2.43 0.88 -2.12
CA ILE A 317 2.72 2.29 -2.46
C ILE A 317 3.34 3.07 -1.30
N GLU A 318 2.89 2.80 -0.07
CA GLU A 318 3.39 3.51 1.10
C GLU A 318 4.87 3.19 1.40
N PRO A 319 5.35 1.92 1.35
CA PRO A 319 6.78 1.61 1.39
C PRO A 319 7.59 2.22 0.24
N ILE A 320 7.08 2.20 -1.01
CA ILE A 320 7.75 2.84 -2.14
C ILE A 320 7.98 4.32 -1.83
N LEU A 321 6.93 5.06 -1.44
CA LEU A 321 7.05 6.47 -1.07
C LEU A 321 8.02 6.70 0.08
N SER A 322 8.01 5.81 1.08
CA SER A 322 8.91 5.88 2.23
C SER A 322 10.38 5.73 1.83
N MET A 323 10.68 4.79 0.92
CA MET A 323 12.03 4.61 0.37
C MET A 323 12.47 5.86 -0.39
N HIS A 324 11.66 6.37 -1.32
CA HIS A 324 11.97 7.58 -2.09
C HIS A 324 12.09 8.82 -1.20
N SER A 325 11.35 8.90 -0.10
CA SER A 325 11.46 10.02 0.83
C SER A 325 12.77 10.01 1.60
N ILE A 326 13.24 8.84 2.02
CA ILE A 326 14.55 8.69 2.66
C ILE A 326 15.69 8.93 1.67
N ASP A 327 15.57 8.45 0.41
CA ASP A 327 16.53 8.74 -0.66
C ASP A 327 16.74 10.24 -0.86
N ASP A 328 15.70 11.03 -0.61
CA ASP A 328 15.69 12.49 -0.67
C ASP A 328 15.93 13.16 0.71
N GLY A 329 16.38 12.40 1.71
CA GLY A 329 16.66 12.90 3.06
C GLY A 329 15.44 13.50 3.78
N THR A 330 14.23 13.04 3.44
CA THR A 330 12.98 13.65 3.90
C THR A 330 12.11 12.64 4.67
N VAL A 331 11.50 13.07 5.76
CA VAL A 331 10.33 12.44 6.37
C VAL A 331 9.09 13.21 5.93
N LEU A 332 8.22 12.58 5.16
CA LEU A 332 6.98 13.21 4.69
C LEU A 332 6.03 13.49 5.86
N GLY A 333 5.43 14.68 5.86
CA GLY A 333 4.46 15.06 6.88
C GLY A 333 3.14 14.29 6.80
N THR A 334 2.40 14.26 7.88
CA THR A 334 1.03 13.74 7.96
C THR A 334 0.04 14.84 7.57
N LEU A 335 -0.39 14.87 6.32
CA LEU A 335 -1.28 15.91 5.81
C LEU A 335 -2.60 15.94 6.59
N GLY A 336 -2.95 17.12 7.11
CA GLY A 336 -4.16 17.36 7.88
C GLY A 336 -4.00 17.23 9.41
N PHE A 337 -2.84 16.78 9.90
CA PHE A 337 -2.55 16.75 11.33
C PHE A 337 -2.30 18.17 11.87
N GLU A 338 -2.99 18.54 12.93
CA GLU A 338 -2.82 19.83 13.63
C GLU A 338 -2.54 19.63 15.12
N SER A 339 -3.26 18.71 15.77
CA SER A 339 -3.11 18.40 17.18
C SER A 339 -3.41 16.94 17.48
N SER A 340 -2.71 16.36 18.46
CA SER A 340 -2.88 14.93 18.77
C SER A 340 -4.27 14.64 19.35
N GLY A 341 -4.92 13.63 18.76
CA GLY A 341 -6.20 13.08 19.21
C GLY A 341 -6.10 11.66 19.75
N VAL A 342 -4.89 11.18 20.07
CA VAL A 342 -4.64 9.83 20.61
C VAL A 342 -4.08 9.92 22.03
N SER A 343 -4.30 8.87 22.83
CA SER A 343 -3.95 8.87 24.26
C SER A 343 -2.45 8.69 24.53
N HIS A 344 -1.73 8.03 23.61
CA HIS A 344 -0.29 7.82 23.73
C HIS A 344 0.44 8.80 22.80
N PRO A 345 1.39 9.59 23.30
CA PRO A 345 2.06 10.61 22.50
C PRO A 345 2.90 9.97 21.39
N LEU A 346 2.76 10.53 20.19
CA LEU A 346 3.54 10.21 19.00
C LEU A 346 4.22 11.47 18.48
N ILE A 347 5.41 11.32 17.88
CA ILE A 347 6.09 12.43 17.20
C ILE A 347 5.52 12.52 15.77
N LEU A 348 4.57 13.42 15.58
CA LEU A 348 3.88 13.69 14.32
C LEU A 348 4.14 15.11 13.85
N SER A 349 4.23 15.32 12.55
CA SER A 349 4.34 16.63 11.92
C SER A 349 3.41 16.70 10.70
N ASN A 350 2.80 17.84 10.44
CA ASN A 350 2.07 18.14 9.21
C ASN A 350 2.99 18.69 8.10
N HIS A 351 4.25 18.93 8.43
CA HIS A 351 5.29 19.38 7.49
C HIS A 351 6.35 18.31 7.29
N ASN A 352 6.98 18.34 6.12
CA ASN A 352 8.14 17.51 5.86
C ASN A 352 9.30 17.94 6.77
N THR A 353 10.03 16.95 7.30
CA THR A 353 11.22 17.15 8.12
C THR A 353 12.42 16.44 7.48
N SER A 354 13.64 16.80 7.84
CA SER A 354 14.83 16.14 7.34
C SER A 354 15.19 14.89 8.14
N THR A 355 15.89 13.95 7.51
CA THR A 355 16.48 12.77 8.14
C THR A 355 17.78 12.39 7.43
N ASP A 356 18.73 11.88 8.21
CA ASP A 356 19.96 11.23 7.76
C ASP A 356 19.95 9.71 8.00
N LYS A 357 18.85 9.19 8.51
CA LYS A 357 18.69 7.76 8.83
C LYS A 357 18.15 7.00 7.61
N HIS A 358 18.55 5.75 7.48
CA HIS A 358 18.33 4.93 6.30
C HIS A 358 17.49 3.66 6.57
N ALA A 359 16.64 3.68 7.60
CA ALA A 359 15.73 2.60 7.92
C ALA A 359 14.35 3.13 8.31
N PHE A 360 13.30 2.37 8.01
CA PHE A 360 11.95 2.68 8.47
C PHE A 360 11.12 1.42 8.70
N MET A 361 10.11 1.56 9.55
CA MET A 361 9.08 0.54 9.76
C MET A 361 7.80 0.89 9.02
N LYS A 362 7.21 -0.08 8.31
CA LYS A 362 5.85 0.00 7.80
C LYS A 362 4.90 -0.75 8.70
N LEU A 363 3.80 -0.12 9.13
CA LEU A 363 2.70 -0.75 9.86
C LEU A 363 1.42 -0.70 9.04
N LEU A 364 0.63 -1.75 9.11
CA LEU A 364 -0.72 -1.83 8.56
C LEU A 364 -1.63 -2.64 9.49
N SER A 365 -2.88 -2.22 9.55
CA SER A 365 -3.96 -2.94 10.20
C SER A 365 -5.14 -3.07 9.25
N GLY A 366 -5.98 -4.07 9.46
CA GLY A 366 -7.12 -4.31 8.58
C GLY A 366 -8.30 -4.92 9.32
N PHE A 367 -9.47 -4.83 8.71
CA PHE A 367 -10.66 -5.51 9.21
C PHE A 367 -10.40 -7.00 9.37
N GLY A 368 -11.08 -7.63 10.34
CA GLY A 368 -10.80 -8.99 10.76
C GLY A 368 -9.70 -9.09 11.83
N GLY A 369 -9.19 -7.95 12.32
CA GLY A 369 -8.14 -7.87 13.34
C GLY A 369 -6.74 -8.24 12.83
N CYS A 370 -6.53 -8.19 11.52
CA CYS A 370 -5.23 -8.49 10.92
C CYS A 370 -4.28 -7.28 11.03
N ASN A 371 -3.01 -7.57 11.36
CA ASN A 371 -1.95 -6.58 11.53
C ASN A 371 -0.68 -7.07 10.84
N ALA A 372 0.04 -6.17 10.18
CA ALA A 372 1.31 -6.46 9.55
C ALA A 372 2.32 -5.35 9.81
N ALA A 373 3.58 -5.76 9.91
CA ALA A 373 4.71 -4.85 10.02
C ALA A 373 5.85 -5.34 9.13
N MET A 374 6.64 -4.40 8.60
CA MET A 374 7.81 -4.73 7.79
C MET A 374 8.91 -3.68 7.99
N LEU A 375 10.15 -4.16 8.15
CA LEU A 375 11.36 -3.36 8.27
C LEU A 375 12.05 -3.29 6.91
N TYR A 376 12.40 -2.08 6.51
CA TYR A 376 13.20 -1.79 5.33
C TYR A 376 14.43 -0.99 5.71
N LYS A 377 15.56 -1.28 5.07
CA LYS A 377 16.83 -0.58 5.29
C LYS A 377 17.57 -0.39 3.98
N LYS A 378 18.26 0.73 3.84
CA LYS A 378 19.33 0.83 2.86
C LYS A 378 20.48 -0.09 3.24
N TRP A 379 21.24 -0.51 2.25
CA TRP A 379 22.36 -1.43 2.47
C TRP A 379 23.44 -0.85 3.40
N ASP A 380 23.73 0.44 3.30
CA ASP A 380 24.70 1.13 4.16
C ASP A 380 24.32 1.19 5.64
N ALA A 381 23.05 0.92 5.98
CA ALA A 381 22.50 0.87 7.33
C ALA A 381 22.43 -0.56 7.91
N LEU A 382 22.84 -1.58 7.16
CA LEU A 382 22.87 -2.99 7.57
C LEU A 382 24.22 -3.37 8.15
#